data_64c07b51beeb7d3364959d4e99f72cdc
#
_entry.id   64c07b51beeb7d3364959d4e99f72cdc
#
_cell.length_a   1.000
_cell.length_b   1.000
_cell.length_c   1.000
_cell.angle_alpha   90.00
_cell.angle_beta   90.00
_cell.angle_gamma   90.00
#
_symmetry.space_group_name_H-M   'P 1'
#
loop_
_entity.id
_entity.type
_entity.pdbx_description
1 polymer ?
#
loop_
_entity_poly.entity_id
_entity_poly.type
_entity_poly.pdbx_seq_one_letter_code
_entity_poly.pdbx_strand_id
1 'polypeptide(L)'
;AALKTAGIKTVYWLEDLESKLEELIQKADAIYLNKNIHSRAASKVETRDDRFRNWISEKYSSAKILEVAPIMHELRSIKSDTEIALMQNACDITEKGVRRILPFIKPGVMEYEIEAELMHEFLNNRSSGFAYQSIIGSGVDSCVLHYIENNKACKDGDILLMDFGAEYANYASDLTRTVPVNGRFSD
;
A
#
# COMPACT_ATOMS: atom_id res chain seq x y z
N ALA A 1 -24.31 15.02 -0.31
CA ALA A 1 -22.88 14.87 -0.61
C ALA A 1 -22.48 13.39 -0.62
N ALA A 2 -22.59 12.63 0.49
CA ALA A 2 -22.12 11.24 0.60
C ALA A 2 -22.67 10.30 -0.47
N LEU A 3 -23.97 10.38 -0.81
CA LEU A 3 -24.58 9.56 -1.85
C LEU A 3 -23.94 9.82 -3.25
N LYS A 4 -23.66 11.08 -3.57
CA LYS A 4 -23.04 11.45 -4.85
C LYS A 4 -21.58 11.03 -4.95
N THR A 5 -20.83 11.09 -3.83
CA THR A 5 -19.40 10.87 -3.80
C THR A 5 -19.02 9.40 -3.60
N ALA A 6 -19.76 8.71 -2.73
CA ALA A 6 -19.40 7.36 -2.30
C ALA A 6 -20.54 6.32 -2.42
N GLY A 7 -21.68 6.70 -3.02
CA GLY A 7 -22.84 5.81 -3.14
C GLY A 7 -23.55 5.48 -1.81
N ILE A 8 -23.11 6.08 -0.69
CA ILE A 8 -23.64 5.79 0.64
C ILE A 8 -24.96 6.53 0.83
N LYS A 9 -26.06 5.79 1.00
CA LYS A 9 -27.41 6.33 1.10
C LYS A 9 -27.67 7.01 2.45
N THR A 10 -27.15 6.46 3.54
CA THR A 10 -27.41 6.90 4.90
C THR A 10 -26.11 7.18 5.64
N VAL A 11 -26.03 8.34 6.27
CA VAL A 11 -24.90 8.79 7.09
C VAL A 11 -25.43 9.25 8.43
N TYR A 12 -24.81 8.82 9.49
CA TYR A 12 -25.11 9.23 10.86
C TYR A 12 -23.94 10.06 11.41
N TRP A 13 -24.22 10.87 12.42
CA TRP A 13 -23.19 11.55 13.18
C TRP A 13 -22.48 10.58 14.12
N LEU A 14 -21.25 10.89 14.51
CA LEU A 14 -20.45 10.03 15.38
C LEU A 14 -21.08 9.89 16.77
N GLU A 15 -21.78 10.94 17.24
CA GLU A 15 -22.52 10.97 18.50
C GLU A 15 -23.65 9.94 18.54
N ASP A 16 -24.20 9.56 17.37
CA ASP A 16 -25.26 8.56 17.24
C ASP A 16 -24.72 7.12 17.19
N LEU A 17 -23.39 6.93 17.17
CA LEU A 17 -22.76 5.61 16.91
C LEU A 17 -23.29 4.55 17.87
N GLU A 18 -23.29 4.81 19.17
CA GLU A 18 -23.68 3.82 20.17
C GLU A 18 -25.14 3.43 20.04
N SER A 19 -26.05 4.39 19.89
CA SER A 19 -27.48 4.12 19.75
C SER A 19 -27.80 3.34 18.47
N LYS A 20 -27.08 3.63 17.38
CA LYS A 20 -27.25 2.91 16.11
C LYS A 20 -26.65 1.52 16.14
N LEU A 21 -25.52 1.33 16.80
CA LEU A 21 -24.93 0.00 17.01
C LEU A 21 -25.86 -0.87 17.87
N GLU A 22 -26.39 -0.35 18.96
CA GLU A 22 -27.34 -1.07 19.81
C GLU A 22 -28.56 -1.56 19.02
N GLU A 23 -29.18 -0.68 18.23
CA GLU A 23 -30.33 -1.02 17.38
C GLU A 23 -29.98 -2.14 16.37
N LEU A 24 -28.80 -2.11 15.78
CA LEU A 24 -28.36 -3.11 14.79
C LEU A 24 -27.98 -4.43 15.44
N ILE A 25 -27.27 -4.39 16.56
CA ILE A 25 -26.79 -5.58 17.28
C ILE A 25 -27.96 -6.39 17.84
N GLN A 26 -29.01 -5.74 18.33
CA GLN A 26 -30.22 -6.44 18.81
C GLN A 26 -30.95 -7.22 17.72
N LYS A 27 -30.72 -6.87 16.44
CA LYS A 27 -31.36 -7.51 15.28
C LYS A 27 -30.42 -8.49 14.54
N ALA A 28 -29.16 -8.55 14.93
CA ALA A 28 -28.15 -9.32 14.23
C ALA A 28 -27.89 -10.67 14.90
N ASP A 29 -27.76 -11.73 14.11
CA ASP A 29 -27.36 -13.06 14.58
C ASP A 29 -25.89 -13.12 14.96
N ALA A 30 -25.04 -12.28 14.35
CA ALA A 30 -23.62 -12.18 14.62
C ALA A 30 -23.05 -10.83 14.19
N ILE A 31 -21.94 -10.43 14.81
CA ILE A 31 -21.15 -9.24 14.47
C ILE A 31 -19.81 -9.71 13.91
N TYR A 32 -19.44 -9.22 12.74
CA TYR A 32 -18.15 -9.50 12.13
C TYR A 32 -17.20 -8.32 12.40
N LEU A 33 -16.16 -8.57 13.15
CA LEU A 33 -15.15 -7.56 13.51
C LEU A 33 -13.77 -7.92 12.94
N ASN A 34 -12.99 -6.88 12.63
CA ASN A 34 -11.62 -7.08 12.22
C ASN A 34 -10.76 -7.51 13.41
N LYS A 35 -9.77 -8.34 13.11
CA LYS A 35 -8.68 -8.73 14.01
C LYS A 35 -7.47 -9.03 13.15
N ASN A 36 -6.30 -8.61 13.60
CA ASN A 36 -5.06 -9.03 12.95
C ASN A 36 -4.82 -10.52 13.21
N ILE A 37 -5.02 -11.34 12.18
CA ILE A 37 -4.83 -12.79 12.23
C ILE A 37 -3.48 -13.24 11.69
N HIS A 38 -2.66 -12.30 11.19
CA HIS A 38 -1.38 -12.63 10.57
C HIS A 38 -0.30 -12.76 11.65
N SER A 39 0.25 -13.98 11.83
CA SER A 39 1.23 -14.28 12.88
C SER A 39 2.51 -13.42 12.83
N ARG A 40 2.94 -13.01 11.62
CA ARG A 40 4.10 -12.13 11.43
C ARG A 40 3.86 -10.68 11.85
N ALA A 41 2.61 -10.26 11.85
CA ALA A 41 2.19 -8.92 12.24
C ALA A 41 1.59 -8.90 13.67
N ALA A 42 1.83 -9.95 14.46
CA ALA A 42 1.41 -9.99 15.85
C ALA A 42 2.11 -8.87 16.63
N SER A 43 1.35 -7.85 17.00
CA SER A 43 1.83 -6.75 17.81
C SER A 43 1.60 -7.04 19.28
N LYS A 44 2.57 -6.70 20.13
CA LYS A 44 2.39 -6.68 21.59
C LYS A 44 1.58 -5.47 22.08
N VAL A 45 1.39 -4.50 21.19
CA VAL A 45 0.63 -3.27 21.45
C VAL A 45 -0.79 -3.47 20.92
N GLU A 46 -1.77 -3.16 21.78
CA GLU A 46 -3.17 -3.22 21.43
C GLU A 46 -3.48 -2.29 20.23
N THR A 47 -4.02 -2.87 19.18
CA THR A 47 -4.39 -2.13 17.97
C THR A 47 -5.72 -1.38 18.13
N ARG A 48 -6.04 -0.51 17.18
CA ARG A 48 -7.36 0.14 17.11
C ARG A 48 -8.50 -0.87 16.99
N ASP A 49 -8.29 -1.92 16.21
CA ASP A 49 -9.29 -2.98 16.01
C ASP A 49 -9.48 -3.80 17.29
N ASP A 50 -8.39 -4.09 18.02
CA ASP A 50 -8.48 -4.79 19.32
C ASP A 50 -9.28 -3.96 20.33
N ARG A 51 -9.02 -2.64 20.45
CA ARG A 51 -9.78 -1.75 21.34
C ARG A 51 -11.25 -1.74 21.00
N PHE A 52 -11.60 -1.62 19.73
CA PHE A 52 -12.99 -1.62 19.29
C PHE A 52 -13.67 -2.97 19.57
N ARG A 53 -12.96 -4.07 19.31
CA ARG A 53 -13.45 -5.43 19.61
C ARG A 53 -13.68 -5.63 21.12
N ASN A 54 -12.74 -5.22 21.95
CA ASN A 54 -12.87 -5.31 23.41
C ASN A 54 -14.07 -4.50 23.91
N TRP A 55 -14.20 -3.26 23.44
CA TRP A 55 -15.34 -2.41 23.76
C TRP A 55 -16.69 -3.04 23.37
N ILE A 56 -16.81 -3.60 22.15
CA ILE A 56 -18.03 -4.31 21.73
C ILE A 56 -18.27 -5.54 22.61
N SER A 57 -17.24 -6.33 22.93
CA SER A 57 -17.37 -7.54 23.74
C SER A 57 -17.83 -7.26 25.18
N GLU A 58 -17.34 -6.16 25.76
CA GLU A 58 -17.73 -5.72 27.10
C GLU A 58 -19.15 -5.19 27.14
N LYS A 59 -19.49 -4.33 26.18
CA LYS A 59 -20.80 -3.67 26.13
C LYS A 59 -21.94 -4.60 25.70
N TYR A 60 -21.68 -5.54 24.81
CA TYR A 60 -22.64 -6.46 24.23
C TYR A 60 -22.22 -7.92 24.45
N SER A 61 -22.11 -8.33 25.71
CA SER A 61 -21.56 -9.61 26.13
C SER A 61 -22.30 -10.84 25.59
N SER A 62 -23.56 -10.70 25.22
CA SER A 62 -24.37 -11.76 24.60
C SER A 62 -24.21 -11.85 23.07
N ALA A 63 -23.56 -10.89 22.42
CA ALA A 63 -23.42 -10.84 20.99
C ALA A 63 -22.39 -11.88 20.50
N LYS A 64 -22.74 -12.62 19.47
CA LYS A 64 -21.80 -13.54 18.80
C LYS A 64 -20.84 -12.75 17.93
N ILE A 65 -19.56 -12.72 18.28
CA ILE A 65 -18.52 -12.01 17.52
C ILE A 65 -17.74 -13.01 16.67
N LEU A 66 -17.65 -12.74 15.37
CA LEU A 66 -16.94 -13.52 14.36
C LEU A 66 -15.84 -12.70 13.69
N GLU A 67 -14.92 -13.36 13.00
CA GLU A 67 -13.83 -12.72 12.23
C GLU A 67 -14.33 -12.30 10.84
N VAL A 68 -14.13 -11.04 10.48
CA VAL A 68 -14.46 -10.54 9.13
C VAL A 68 -13.38 -10.90 8.09
N ALA A 69 -12.15 -11.17 8.53
CA ALA A 69 -11.00 -11.36 7.65
C ALA A 69 -11.19 -12.46 6.59
N PRO A 70 -11.74 -13.66 6.89
CA PRO A 70 -11.97 -14.68 5.86
C PRO A 70 -12.89 -14.19 4.72
N ILE A 71 -13.95 -13.47 5.05
CA ILE A 71 -14.89 -12.90 4.06
C ILE A 71 -14.18 -11.86 3.19
N MET A 72 -13.40 -10.97 3.82
CA MET A 72 -12.64 -9.95 3.10
C MET A 72 -11.55 -10.56 2.21
N HIS A 73 -10.90 -11.64 2.65
CA HIS A 73 -9.91 -12.35 1.84
C HIS A 73 -10.55 -12.96 0.59
N GLU A 74 -11.70 -13.60 0.73
CA GLU A 74 -12.43 -14.16 -0.41
C GLU A 74 -12.84 -13.07 -1.41
N LEU A 75 -13.47 -11.99 -0.93
CA LEU A 75 -13.89 -10.88 -1.78
C LEU A 75 -12.72 -10.19 -2.50
N ARG A 76 -11.54 -10.11 -1.88
CA ARG A 76 -10.35 -9.47 -2.44
C ARG A 76 -9.49 -10.40 -3.29
N SER A 77 -9.68 -11.71 -3.21
CA SER A 77 -8.89 -12.69 -3.98
C SER A 77 -9.21 -12.63 -5.47
N ILE A 78 -10.48 -12.44 -5.82
CA ILE A 78 -10.93 -12.35 -7.20
C ILE A 78 -11.27 -10.89 -7.51
N LYS A 79 -10.50 -10.28 -8.44
CA LYS A 79 -10.67 -8.89 -8.82
C LYS A 79 -11.73 -8.77 -9.90
N SER A 80 -12.55 -7.74 -9.82
CA SER A 80 -13.46 -7.34 -10.89
C SER A 80 -12.69 -6.71 -12.05
N ASP A 81 -13.33 -6.59 -13.21
CA ASP A 81 -12.74 -5.93 -14.40
C ASP A 81 -12.35 -4.47 -14.10
N THR A 82 -13.10 -3.78 -13.26
CA THR A 82 -12.77 -2.41 -12.83
C THR A 82 -11.50 -2.38 -11.99
N GLU A 83 -11.33 -3.30 -11.05
CA GLU A 83 -10.11 -3.42 -10.23
C GLU A 83 -8.90 -3.77 -11.09
N ILE A 84 -9.06 -4.69 -12.04
CA ILE A 84 -8.00 -5.05 -12.99
C ILE A 84 -7.58 -3.82 -13.81
N ALA A 85 -8.52 -3.02 -14.30
CA ALA A 85 -8.21 -1.80 -15.05
C ALA A 85 -7.46 -0.77 -14.20
N LEU A 86 -7.79 -0.62 -12.91
CA LEU A 86 -7.09 0.29 -11.99
C LEU A 86 -5.67 -0.22 -11.66
N MET A 87 -5.51 -1.52 -11.44
CA MET A 87 -4.19 -2.15 -11.26
C MET A 87 -3.32 -1.99 -12.51
N GLN A 88 -3.89 -2.17 -13.70
CA GLN A 88 -3.19 -1.97 -14.96
C GLN A 88 -2.71 -0.51 -15.09
N ASN A 89 -3.54 0.47 -14.75
CA ASN A 89 -3.12 1.87 -14.74
C ASN A 89 -1.94 2.12 -13.79
N ALA A 90 -1.94 1.53 -12.59
CA ALA A 90 -0.81 1.64 -11.67
C ALA A 90 0.47 1.04 -12.29
N CYS A 91 0.37 -0.10 -12.95
CA CYS A 91 1.49 -0.73 -13.67
C CYS A 91 2.00 0.14 -14.83
N ASP A 92 1.10 0.70 -15.63
CA ASP A 92 1.44 1.56 -16.76
C ASP A 92 2.16 2.84 -16.31
N ILE A 93 1.75 3.42 -15.17
CA ILE A 93 2.41 4.57 -14.56
C ILE A 93 3.82 4.20 -14.11
N THR A 94 3.97 3.03 -13.49
CA THR A 94 5.29 2.52 -13.05
C THR A 94 6.19 2.25 -14.25
N GLU A 95 5.68 1.69 -15.33
CA GLU A 95 6.44 1.50 -16.58
C GLU A 95 6.97 2.84 -17.12
N LYS A 96 6.15 3.89 -17.14
CA LYS A 96 6.59 5.23 -17.56
C LYS A 96 7.69 5.77 -16.65
N GLY A 97 7.58 5.56 -15.34
CA GLY A 97 8.64 5.87 -14.38
C GLY A 97 9.96 5.19 -14.72
N VAL A 98 9.93 3.87 -14.98
CA VAL A 98 11.11 3.13 -15.43
C VAL A 98 11.72 3.72 -16.69
N ARG A 99 10.91 3.97 -17.72
CA ARG A 99 11.39 4.55 -18.99
C ARG A 99 12.03 5.92 -18.80
N ARG A 100 11.53 6.70 -17.84
CA ARG A 100 12.09 8.01 -17.50
C ARG A 100 13.45 7.89 -16.81
N ILE A 101 13.60 7.00 -15.84
CA ILE A 101 14.84 6.92 -15.04
C ILE A 101 15.97 6.20 -15.75
N LEU A 102 15.70 5.21 -16.62
CA LEU A 102 16.75 4.44 -17.28
C LEU A 102 17.81 5.32 -17.99
N PRO A 103 17.45 6.34 -18.80
CA PRO A 103 18.43 7.23 -19.40
C PRO A 103 19.04 8.25 -18.44
N PHE A 104 18.44 8.45 -17.26
CA PHE A 104 18.91 9.36 -16.22
C PHE A 104 20.02 8.74 -15.36
N ILE A 105 19.98 7.41 -15.17
CA ILE A 105 20.95 6.65 -14.37
C ILE A 105 22.32 6.70 -15.04
N LYS A 106 23.32 7.24 -14.28
CA LYS A 106 24.73 7.32 -14.68
C LYS A 106 25.61 7.52 -13.45
N PRO A 107 26.93 7.28 -13.54
CA PRO A 107 27.84 7.56 -12.44
C PRO A 107 27.75 9.03 -11.96
N GLY A 108 27.66 9.20 -10.65
CA GLY A 108 27.55 10.50 -9.98
C GLY A 108 26.13 10.95 -9.67
N VAL A 109 25.09 10.30 -10.22
CA VAL A 109 23.70 10.58 -9.83
C VAL A 109 23.46 10.06 -8.41
N MET A 110 22.70 10.81 -7.63
CA MET A 110 22.31 10.41 -6.28
C MET A 110 21.05 9.52 -6.32
N GLU A 111 20.97 8.57 -5.41
CA GLU A 111 19.80 7.67 -5.29
C GLU A 111 18.49 8.45 -5.13
N TYR A 112 18.45 9.50 -4.30
CA TYR A 112 17.28 10.37 -4.13
C TYR A 112 16.93 11.19 -5.38
N GLU A 113 17.87 11.47 -6.28
CA GLU A 113 17.56 12.13 -7.54
C GLU A 113 16.78 11.20 -8.47
N ILE A 114 17.10 9.90 -8.46
CA ILE A 114 16.34 8.88 -9.19
C ILE A 114 14.92 8.76 -8.60
N GLU A 115 14.80 8.79 -7.27
CA GLU A 115 13.50 8.80 -6.58
C GLU A 115 12.67 10.03 -6.97
N ALA A 116 13.28 11.20 -7.05
CA ALA A 116 12.61 12.44 -7.45
C ALA A 116 12.10 12.37 -8.90
N GLU A 117 12.85 11.78 -9.82
CA GLU A 117 12.43 11.56 -11.22
C GLU A 117 11.25 10.58 -11.31
N LEU A 118 11.24 9.51 -10.52
CA LEU A 118 10.11 8.58 -10.40
C LEU A 118 8.88 9.30 -9.86
N MET A 119 9.01 10.04 -8.76
CA MET A 119 7.91 10.79 -8.16
C MET A 119 7.32 11.80 -9.14
N HIS A 120 8.17 12.54 -9.86
CA HIS A 120 7.72 13.45 -10.90
C HIS A 120 6.84 12.75 -11.94
N GLU A 121 7.29 11.59 -12.45
CA GLU A 121 6.54 10.85 -13.47
C GLU A 121 5.22 10.32 -12.91
N PHE A 122 5.22 9.81 -11.70
CA PHE A 122 4.02 9.30 -11.04
C PHE A 122 2.96 10.39 -10.87
N LEU A 123 3.33 11.53 -10.30
CA LEU A 123 2.42 12.67 -10.11
C LEU A 123 1.92 13.23 -11.44
N ASN A 124 2.76 13.31 -12.46
CA ASN A 124 2.39 13.77 -13.80
C ASN A 124 1.34 12.87 -14.48
N ASN A 125 1.28 11.60 -14.07
CA ASN A 125 0.28 10.63 -14.53
C ASN A 125 -0.87 10.41 -13.54
N ARG A 126 -1.10 11.34 -12.60
CA ARG A 126 -2.21 11.34 -11.62
C ARG A 126 -2.15 10.20 -10.59
N SER A 127 -0.98 9.63 -10.36
CA SER A 127 -0.74 8.79 -9.20
C SER A 127 -0.77 9.65 -7.92
N SER A 128 -1.13 9.07 -6.80
CA SER A 128 -1.00 9.71 -5.48
C SER A 128 0.45 9.74 -4.98
N GLY A 129 1.35 9.06 -5.69
CA GLY A 129 2.76 8.89 -5.35
C GLY A 129 3.19 7.44 -5.34
N PHE A 130 4.19 7.13 -4.54
CA PHE A 130 4.65 5.76 -4.35
C PHE A 130 3.60 4.92 -3.60
N ALA A 131 3.42 3.67 -4.01
CA ALA A 131 2.56 2.70 -3.34
C ALA A 131 3.13 2.25 -1.98
N TYR A 132 4.44 2.29 -1.85
CA TYR A 132 5.23 2.01 -0.65
C TYR A 132 6.53 2.80 -0.70
N GLN A 133 7.31 2.78 0.39
CA GLN A 133 8.59 3.49 0.44
C GLN A 133 9.55 2.87 -0.57
N SER A 134 10.04 3.67 -1.51
CA SER A 134 10.94 3.22 -2.57
C SER A 134 12.30 2.78 -2.02
N ILE A 135 12.84 1.74 -2.61
CA ILE A 135 14.19 1.24 -2.37
C ILE A 135 15.02 1.56 -3.61
N ILE A 136 16.09 2.34 -3.43
CA ILE A 136 17.02 2.68 -4.51
C ILE A 136 18.42 2.54 -3.93
N GLY A 137 18.97 1.33 -4.03
CA GLY A 137 20.25 0.96 -3.43
C GLY A 137 21.33 0.70 -4.46
N SER A 138 22.44 1.46 -4.40
CA SER A 138 23.59 1.30 -5.29
C SER A 138 24.76 0.56 -4.62
N GLY A 139 25.49 -0.21 -5.38
CA GLY A 139 26.64 -0.97 -4.92
C GLY A 139 26.30 -1.92 -3.78
N VAL A 140 26.98 -1.82 -2.65
CA VAL A 140 26.77 -2.70 -1.48
C VAL A 140 25.39 -2.57 -0.86
N ASP A 141 24.72 -1.41 -0.99
CA ASP A 141 23.40 -1.19 -0.44
C ASP A 141 22.31 -1.93 -1.23
N SER A 142 22.59 -2.37 -2.44
CA SER A 142 21.70 -3.27 -3.20
C SER A 142 21.50 -4.63 -2.51
N CYS A 143 22.36 -4.98 -1.55
CA CYS A 143 22.24 -6.19 -0.74
C CYS A 143 21.57 -5.95 0.62
N VAL A 144 21.18 -4.71 0.94
CA VAL A 144 20.50 -4.37 2.19
C VAL A 144 18.99 -4.48 2.01
N LEU A 145 18.38 -5.41 2.75
CA LEU A 145 16.94 -5.60 2.70
C LEU A 145 16.21 -4.35 3.23
N HIS A 146 15.22 -3.88 2.48
CA HIS A 146 14.44 -2.67 2.80
C HIS A 146 15.34 -1.41 3.00
N TYR A 147 16.37 -1.26 2.16
CA TYR A 147 17.18 -0.04 2.14
C TYR A 147 16.34 1.17 1.70
N ILE A 148 16.19 2.15 2.56
CA ILE A 148 15.27 3.29 2.37
C ILE A 148 15.94 4.66 2.51
N GLU A 149 17.23 4.71 2.84
CA GLU A 149 17.96 5.97 2.98
C GLU A 149 18.10 6.72 1.67
N ASN A 150 18.27 6.02 0.56
CA ASN A 150 18.35 6.54 -0.81
C ASN A 150 19.25 7.79 -0.91
N ASN A 151 20.41 7.78 -0.24
CA ASN A 151 21.19 9.01 -0.03
C ASN A 151 22.64 8.96 -0.55
N LYS A 152 23.01 7.90 -1.29
CA LYS A 152 24.36 7.72 -1.81
C LYS A 152 24.46 8.08 -3.29
N ALA A 153 25.69 8.37 -3.71
CA ALA A 153 26.01 8.55 -5.12
C ALA A 153 26.24 7.20 -5.79
N CYS A 154 25.59 6.96 -6.90
CA CYS A 154 25.82 5.81 -7.78
C CYS A 154 27.22 5.92 -8.40
N LYS A 155 28.03 4.89 -8.26
CA LYS A 155 29.43 4.90 -8.77
C LYS A 155 29.53 4.10 -10.08
N ASP A 156 30.58 4.39 -10.83
CA ASP A 156 30.91 3.60 -12.00
C ASP A 156 31.24 2.15 -11.59
N GLY A 157 30.65 1.19 -12.29
CA GLY A 157 30.76 -0.24 -11.97
C GLY A 157 29.79 -0.76 -10.89
N ASP A 158 29.05 0.11 -10.21
CA ASP A 158 28.00 -0.33 -9.27
C ASP A 158 26.80 -0.94 -10.01
N ILE A 159 26.13 -1.85 -9.32
CA ILE A 159 24.78 -2.30 -9.64
C ILE A 159 23.80 -1.44 -8.82
N LEU A 160 22.72 -1.01 -9.45
CA LEU A 160 21.63 -0.29 -8.81
C LEU A 160 20.40 -1.20 -8.76
N LEU A 161 20.00 -1.56 -7.56
CA LEU A 161 18.72 -2.24 -7.29
C LEU A 161 17.68 -1.17 -7.00
N MET A 162 16.55 -1.26 -7.67
CA MET A 162 15.42 -0.36 -7.49
C MET A 162 14.15 -1.18 -7.29
N ASP A 163 13.42 -0.89 -6.21
CA ASP A 163 12.16 -1.52 -5.86
C ASP A 163 11.14 -0.42 -5.52
N PHE A 164 10.15 -0.26 -6.35
CA PHE A 164 9.17 0.81 -6.28
C PHE A 164 7.90 0.47 -7.06
N GLY A 165 6.84 1.20 -6.78
CA GLY A 165 5.59 1.10 -7.51
C GLY A 165 4.75 2.36 -7.34
N ALA A 166 3.92 2.66 -8.34
CA ALA A 166 2.96 3.75 -8.27
C ALA A 166 1.66 3.28 -7.60
N GLU A 167 1.03 4.17 -6.84
CA GLU A 167 -0.34 4.00 -6.36
C GLU A 167 -1.29 4.76 -7.30
N TYR A 168 -2.36 4.12 -7.75
CA TYR A 168 -3.42 4.74 -8.53
C TYR A 168 -4.80 4.30 -8.04
N ALA A 169 -5.60 5.27 -7.59
CA ALA A 169 -6.98 5.05 -7.12
C ALA A 169 -7.11 3.91 -6.08
N ASN A 170 -6.20 3.87 -5.11
CA ASN A 170 -6.06 2.86 -4.05
C ASN A 170 -5.60 1.47 -4.53
N TYR A 171 -5.10 1.36 -5.76
CA TYR A 171 -4.45 0.13 -6.27
C TYR A 171 -2.96 0.38 -6.47
N ALA A 172 -2.16 -0.58 -6.06
CA ALA A 172 -0.71 -0.51 -6.09
C ALA A 172 -0.14 -1.35 -7.23
N SER A 173 0.95 -0.87 -7.83
CA SER A 173 1.89 -1.70 -8.57
C SER A 173 3.12 -1.97 -7.71
N ASP A 174 3.90 -2.96 -8.10
CA ASP A 174 5.13 -3.39 -7.43
C ASP A 174 6.12 -3.87 -8.50
N LEU A 175 7.29 -3.27 -8.54
CA LEU A 175 8.31 -3.57 -9.54
C LEU A 175 9.71 -3.47 -8.97
N THR A 176 10.48 -4.56 -9.08
CA THR A 176 11.92 -4.56 -8.79
C THR A 176 12.72 -4.70 -10.07
N ARG A 177 13.75 -3.88 -10.26
CA ARG A 177 14.75 -4.00 -11.33
C ARG A 177 16.14 -3.73 -10.81
N THR A 178 17.10 -4.46 -11.37
CA THR A 178 18.53 -4.26 -11.12
C THR A 178 19.23 -3.94 -12.44
N VAL A 179 19.94 -2.84 -12.47
CA VAL A 179 20.65 -2.35 -13.66
C VAL A 179 22.07 -1.91 -13.31
N PRO A 180 23.04 -1.99 -14.24
CA PRO A 180 24.35 -1.42 -14.02
C PRO A 180 24.31 0.10 -14.17
N VAL A 181 24.92 0.82 -13.24
CA VAL A 181 24.93 2.31 -13.22
C VAL A 181 25.55 2.91 -14.49
N ASN A 182 26.55 2.27 -15.06
CA ASN A 182 27.22 2.69 -16.30
C ASN A 182 26.66 2.07 -17.59
N GLY A 183 25.53 1.33 -17.50
CA GLY A 183 24.87 0.70 -18.63
C GLY A 183 25.51 -0.62 -19.09
N ARG A 184 26.51 -1.15 -18.37
CA ARG A 184 27.21 -2.41 -18.70
C ARG A 184 27.37 -3.26 -17.46
N PHE A 185 26.98 -4.54 -17.55
CA PHE A 185 27.33 -5.52 -16.52
C PHE A 185 28.83 -5.87 -16.64
N SER A 186 29.48 -6.07 -15.50
CA SER A 186 30.80 -6.67 -15.45
C SER A 186 30.72 -8.17 -15.72
N ASP A 187 31.83 -8.74 -16.16
CA ASP A 187 32.00 -10.22 -16.27
C ASP A 187 31.98 -10.88 -14.91
#